data_8aab5db334e155ff035d1d8e848bd66b
#
_entry.id   8aab5db334e155ff035d1d8e848bd66b
#
_cell.length_a   1.000
_cell.length_b   1.000
_cell.length_c   1.000
_cell.angle_alpha   90.00
_cell.angle_beta   90.00
_cell.angle_gamma   90.00
#
_symmetry.space_group_name_H-M   'P 1'
#
loop_
_entity.id
_entity.type
_entity.pdbx_description
1 polymer ?
#
loop_
_entity_poly.entity_id
_entity_poly.type
_entity_poly.pdbx_seq_one_letter_code
_entity_poly.pdbx_strand_id
1 'polypeptide(L)' 'KSSGAGGGASGADGAGLREAISHLSEREKRILALRFEAGRTQMEVAGQIGISQAQVSRLEKSAIRSIRKAILPS' A
#
# COMPACT_ATOMS: atom_id res chain seq x y z
N LYS A 1 11.73 3.46 13.07
CA LYS A 1 11.98 3.92 12.80
C LYS A 1 12.18 4.57 12.28
N SER A 2 12.03 4.67 12.23
CA SER A 2 12.17 5.45 11.72
C SER A 2 12.37 6.07 11.24
N SER A 3 12.23 6.13 11.51
CA SER A 3 12.50 6.83 11.07
C SER A 3 12.60 7.44 10.43
N GLY A 4 12.48 7.44 10.50
CA GLY A 4 12.65 8.05 10.03
C GLY A 4 12.68 8.68 9.53
N ALA A 5 12.59 8.73 9.62
CA ALA A 5 12.68 9.35 9.25
C ALA A 5 12.67 10.04 8.76
N GLY A 6 12.68 10.17 8.84
CA GLY A 6 12.67 10.81 8.52
C GLY A 6 12.50 11.56 8.11
N GLY A 7 12.61 11.35 8.08
CA GLY A 7 12.42 12.07 7.61
C GLY A 7 12.08 13.16 7.45
N GLY A 8 12.27 13.42 7.85
CA GLY A 8 11.97 14.67 8.12
C GLY A 8 11.57 15.51 7.02
N ALA A 9 12.45 16.06 6.49
CA ALA A 9 12.17 17.02 5.52
C ALA A 9 11.08 16.59 4.67
N SER A 10 11.17 15.45 4.41
CA SER A 10 10.12 14.94 3.68
C SER A 10 9.04 14.57 4.62
N GLY A 11 9.00 15.18 5.74
CA GLY A 11 7.94 14.91 6.65
C GLY A 11 6.60 14.99 5.99
N ALA A 12 6.42 16.00 5.17
CA ALA A 12 5.17 16.14 4.47
C ALA A 12 4.90 14.96 3.57
N ASP A 13 5.92 14.52 2.86
CA ASP A 13 5.74 13.38 1.98
C ASP A 13 5.49 12.12 2.77
N GLY A 14 6.22 11.92 3.84
CA GLY A 14 6.02 10.77 4.68
C GLY A 14 4.63 10.77 5.28
N ALA A 15 4.19 11.92 5.71
CA ALA A 15 2.86 12.01 6.30
C ALA A 15 1.80 11.73 5.25
N GLY A 16 1.98 12.25 4.05
CA GLY A 16 1.01 12.01 2.99
C GLY A 16 0.90 10.54 2.63
N LEU A 17 2.04 9.86 2.54
CA LEU A 17 2.02 8.44 2.23
C LEU A 17 1.36 7.64 3.33
N ARG A 18 1.71 7.93 4.56
CA ARG A 18 1.12 7.21 5.69
C ARG A 18 -0.38 7.44 5.76
N GLU A 19 -0.80 8.67 5.53
CA GLU A 19 -2.21 8.98 5.58
C GLU A 19 -2.94 8.24 4.47
N ALA A 20 -2.37 8.21 3.27
CA ALA A 20 -2.98 7.50 2.16
C ALA A 20 -3.14 6.02 2.50
N ILE A 21 -2.11 5.43 3.09
CA ILE A 21 -2.17 4.03 3.45
C ILE A 21 -3.21 3.80 4.54
N SER A 22 -3.33 4.72 5.48
CA SER A 22 -4.29 4.54 6.57
C SER A 22 -5.73 4.59 6.08
N HIS A 23 -5.97 5.18 4.93
CA HIS A 23 -7.32 5.22 4.36
C HIS A 23 -7.66 3.95 3.59
N LEU A 24 -6.69 3.09 3.37
CA LEU A 24 -6.93 1.84 2.67
C LEU A 24 -7.62 0.85 3.59
N SER A 25 -8.34 -0.10 2.99
CA SER A 25 -8.94 -1.17 3.77
C SER A 25 -7.84 -2.10 4.28
N GLU A 26 -8.19 -2.88 5.30
CA GLU A 26 -7.24 -3.82 5.86
C GLU A 26 -6.69 -4.76 4.78
N ARG A 27 -7.59 -5.19 3.91
CA ARG A 27 -7.18 -6.10 2.85
C ARG A 27 -6.18 -5.45 1.90
N GLU A 28 -6.45 -4.21 1.54
CA GLU A 28 -5.53 -3.49 0.65
C GLU A 28 -4.18 -3.29 1.32
N LYS A 29 -4.18 -2.94 2.59
CA LYS A 29 -2.93 -2.77 3.31
C LYS A 29 -2.14 -4.07 3.34
N ARG A 30 -2.81 -5.17 3.61
CA ARG A 30 -2.14 -6.46 3.67
C ARG A 30 -1.57 -6.85 2.31
N ILE A 31 -2.33 -6.60 1.26
CA ILE A 31 -1.86 -6.92 -0.08
C ILE A 31 -0.60 -6.14 -0.40
N LEU A 32 -0.60 -4.84 -0.12
CA LEU A 32 0.57 -4.03 -0.40
C LEU A 32 1.77 -4.50 0.42
N ALA A 33 1.56 -4.83 1.67
CA ALA A 33 2.65 -5.30 2.51
C ALA A 33 3.23 -6.60 1.96
N LEU A 34 2.38 -7.54 1.61
CA LEU A 34 2.86 -8.81 1.10
C LEU A 34 3.54 -8.65 -0.26
N ARG A 35 3.03 -7.76 -1.09
CA ARG A 35 3.60 -7.57 -2.42
C ARG A 35 4.93 -6.82 -2.38
N PHE A 36 5.01 -5.78 -1.59
CA PHE A 36 6.16 -4.88 -1.64
C PHE A 36 7.15 -5.10 -0.51
N GLU A 37 6.70 -5.55 0.63
CA GLU A 37 7.61 -5.80 1.74
C GLU A 37 8.09 -7.24 1.75
N ALA A 38 7.17 -8.18 1.58
CA ALA A 38 7.53 -9.59 1.59
C ALA A 38 7.93 -10.11 0.22
N GLY A 39 7.64 -9.37 -0.83
CA GLY A 39 8.02 -9.78 -2.18
C GLY A 39 7.20 -10.93 -2.73
N ARG A 40 5.97 -11.09 -2.26
CA ARG A 40 5.12 -12.19 -2.71
C ARG A 40 4.49 -11.87 -4.06
N THR A 41 4.17 -12.92 -4.80
CA THR A 41 3.44 -12.75 -6.05
C THR A 41 1.97 -12.57 -5.75
N GLN A 42 1.22 -12.11 -6.77
CA GLN A 42 -0.21 -11.95 -6.59
C GLN A 42 -0.88 -13.27 -6.25
N MET A 43 -0.42 -14.35 -6.85
CA MET A 43 -1.01 -15.65 -6.55
C MET A 43 -0.74 -16.06 -5.10
N GLU A 44 0.46 -15.80 -4.62
CA GLU A 44 0.78 -16.13 -3.23
C GLU A 44 -0.06 -15.30 -2.28
N VAL A 45 -0.20 -14.02 -2.58
CA VAL A 45 -1.01 -13.14 -1.74
C VAL A 45 -2.46 -13.60 -1.73
N ALA A 46 -2.96 -13.98 -2.91
CA ALA A 46 -4.34 -14.45 -3.01
C ALA A 46 -4.55 -15.67 -2.14
N GLY A 47 -3.60 -16.59 -2.15
CA GLY A 47 -3.71 -17.78 -1.32
C GLY A 47 -3.65 -17.47 0.16
N GLN A 48 -2.82 -16.52 0.54
CA GLN A 48 -2.68 -16.16 1.95
C GLN A 48 -3.92 -15.45 2.47
N ILE A 49 -4.48 -14.58 1.66
CA ILE A 49 -5.65 -13.81 2.08
C ILE A 49 -6.93 -14.60 1.89
N GLY A 50 -6.93 -15.51 0.92
CA GLY A 50 -8.11 -16.32 0.65
C GLY A 50 -9.04 -15.70 -0.36
N ILE A 51 -8.49 -15.02 -1.35
CA ILE A 51 -9.27 -14.44 -2.43
C ILE A 51 -8.63 -14.83 -3.76
N SER A 52 -9.27 -14.45 -4.85
CA SER A 52 -8.74 -14.79 -6.15
C SER A 52 -7.61 -13.85 -6.55
N GLN A 53 -6.76 -14.31 -7.45
CA GLN A 53 -5.68 -13.47 -7.96
C GLN A 53 -6.24 -12.22 -8.64
N ALA A 54 -7.33 -12.38 -9.36
CA ALA A 54 -7.96 -11.25 -10.02
C ALA A 54 -8.36 -10.18 -9.00
N GLN A 55 -8.85 -10.61 -7.87
CA GLN A 55 -9.24 -9.69 -6.82
C GLN A 55 -8.02 -9.01 -6.21
N VAL A 56 -6.93 -9.76 -6.02
CA VAL A 56 -5.69 -9.18 -5.54
C VAL A 56 -5.23 -8.08 -6.50
N SER A 57 -5.29 -8.36 -7.79
CA SER A 57 -4.88 -7.38 -8.79
C SER A 57 -5.72 -6.12 -8.71
N ARG A 58 -7.02 -6.28 -8.57
CA ARG A 58 -7.93 -5.14 -8.47
C ARG A 58 -7.65 -4.32 -7.22
N LEU A 59 -7.53 -5.01 -6.09
CA LEU A 59 -7.29 -4.32 -4.82
C LEU A 59 -5.94 -3.61 -4.83
N GLU A 60 -4.95 -4.26 -5.41
CA GLU A 60 -3.62 -3.64 -5.49
C GLU A 60 -3.68 -2.37 -6.33
N LYS A 61 -4.32 -2.44 -7.49
CA LYS A 61 -4.43 -1.26 -8.34
C LYS A 61 -5.21 -0.16 -7.66
N SER A 62 -6.30 -0.53 -6.99
CA SER A 62 -7.12 0.44 -6.30
C SER A 62 -6.32 1.13 -5.20
N ALA A 63 -5.56 0.34 -4.45
CA ALA A 63 -4.75 0.90 -3.37
C ALA A 63 -3.69 1.85 -3.92
N ILE A 64 -3.03 1.46 -4.99
CA ILE A 64 -2.00 2.30 -5.59
C ILE A 64 -2.62 3.60 -6.10
N ARG A 65 -3.78 3.50 -6.71
CA ARG A 65 -4.46 4.68 -7.22
C ARG A 65 -4.79 5.65 -6.08
N SER A 66 -5.29 5.12 -4.97
CA SER A 66 -5.61 5.95 -3.82
C SER A 66 -4.35 6.64 -3.28
N ILE A 67 -3.26 5.90 -3.21
CA ILE A 67 -2.02 6.47 -2.72
C ILE A 67 -1.54 7.57 -3.65
N ARG A 68 -1.60 7.34 -4.94
CA ARG A 68 -1.14 8.34 -5.90
C ARG A 68 -1.99 9.60 -5.82
N LYS A 69 -3.28 9.44 -5.64
CA LYS A 69 -4.15 10.61 -5.50
C LYS A 69 -3.78 11.43 -4.27
N ALA A 70 -3.36 10.76 -3.22
CA ALA A 70 -3.06 11.45 -1.98
C ALA A 70 -1.73 12.19 -2.03
N ILE A 71 -0.75 11.65 -2.75
CA ILE A 71 0.58 12.24 -2.75
C ILE A 71 0.88 13.10 -3.97
N LEU A 72 0.15 12.90 -5.06
CA LEU A 72 0.36 13.69 -6.27
C LEU A 72 -0.60 14.88 -6.27
N PRO A 73 -0.12 16.07 -6.55
CA PRO A 73 -1.01 17.21 -6.71
C PRO A 73 -1.87 16.98 -7.93
N SER A 74 -3.13 17.26 -7.81
CA SER A 74 -4.03 17.00 -8.94
C SER A 74 -3.95 18.03 -10.01
#